data_f991c1bf3e4e21c0ed9c73650681b371
#
_entry.id   f991c1bf3e4e21c0ed9c73650681b371
#
_cell.length_a   1.000
_cell.length_b   1.000
_cell.length_c   1.000
_cell.angle_alpha   90.00
_cell.angle_beta   90.00
_cell.angle_gamma   90.00
#
_symmetry.space_group_name_H-M   'P 1'
#
loop_
_entity.id
_entity.type
_entity.pdbx_description
1 polymer ?
#
loop_
_entity_poly.entity_id
_entity_poly.type
_entity_poly.pdbx_seq_one_letter_code
_entity_poly.pdbx_strand_id
1 'polypeptide(L)'
;MQSTKLKSIMAIALSSAMLFATAACGTSDKADAGTDSAKGSDAATITSYDVSSVKKDDAIAALLPESVTKDGKLTIGTNPSYAPAEFLDADGKTQIGYDMDLAHALGNIFGLKTEIVSSNFDTIIPAIGTKYDLGIAAFTITKERMQSVDFVSYFTAGMGYAVAKGNPKNVNPDDLCGLNVAVETGTVEEDAINKTAKQCKADGKKDITIQSSKQQTDATTAVVTGKADVFFADSPVVGYAIAQTEGQLEQLGKDFDSVPNAIAIKKGDSQTTEAVQKAMQKLMDDGTYTKILQHWGVESGALDKAEINPAVE
;
A
#
# COMPACT_ATOMS: atom_id res chain seq x y z
N MET A 1 59.80 -0.58 28.95
CA MET A 1 60.89 -1.50 28.58
C MET A 1 60.43 -2.32 27.41
N GLN A 2 61.14 -2.08 26.34
CA GLN A 2 61.48 -2.90 25.16
C GLN A 2 60.31 -3.34 24.27
N SER A 3 60.05 -2.71 23.10
CA SER A 3 60.93 -2.54 21.90
C SER A 3 61.33 -3.88 21.24
N THR A 4 60.77 -4.10 20.02
CA THR A 4 61.54 -4.39 18.79
C THR A 4 60.60 -4.73 17.67
N LYS A 5 60.37 -3.88 16.64
CA LYS A 5 61.10 -3.75 15.34
C LYS A 5 60.95 -5.01 14.45
N LEU A 6 60.23 -4.86 13.37
CA LEU A 6 60.64 -4.53 12.00
C LEU A 6 61.18 -5.72 11.19
N LYS A 7 60.56 -6.06 10.07
CA LYS A 7 61.22 -6.02 8.75
C LYS A 7 60.28 -6.38 7.61
N SER A 8 60.25 -5.49 6.67
CA SER A 8 59.79 -5.61 5.28
C SER A 8 60.60 -6.63 4.49
N ILE A 9 60.02 -7.28 3.50
CA ILE A 9 60.69 -7.65 2.26
C ILE A 9 59.73 -7.56 1.08
N MET A 10 60.17 -6.85 0.09
CA MET A 10 59.69 -6.46 -1.22
C MET A 10 60.16 -7.52 -2.24
N ALA A 11 59.43 -7.78 -3.31
CA ALA A 11 59.92 -7.98 -4.68
C ALA A 11 58.88 -8.69 -5.55
N ILE A 12 58.46 -8.06 -6.58
CA ILE A 12 58.92 -7.97 -7.97
C ILE A 12 58.09 -8.83 -8.93
N ALA A 13 57.43 -8.09 -9.80
CA ALA A 13 56.84 -8.27 -11.11
C ALA A 13 57.33 -9.46 -11.98
N LEU A 14 56.45 -9.95 -12.85
CA LEU A 14 56.75 -10.02 -14.29
C LEU A 14 55.48 -10.19 -15.13
N SER A 15 55.41 -9.38 -16.14
CA SER A 15 54.52 -9.26 -17.27
C SER A 15 54.58 -10.45 -18.22
N SER A 16 53.45 -10.78 -18.88
CA SER A 16 53.49 -11.37 -20.21
C SER A 16 52.19 -11.06 -20.95
N ALA A 17 52.27 -10.16 -21.92
CA ALA A 17 51.32 -9.91 -22.96
C ALA A 17 51.44 -11.00 -24.03
N MET A 18 50.31 -11.53 -24.54
CA MET A 18 50.25 -12.21 -25.84
C MET A 18 49.04 -11.73 -26.61
N LEU A 19 49.36 -10.90 -27.62
CA LEU A 19 48.48 -10.63 -28.75
C LEU A 19 48.53 -11.86 -29.71
N PHE A 20 47.35 -12.30 -30.16
CA PHE A 20 47.23 -12.98 -31.47
C PHE A 20 46.07 -12.36 -32.23
N ALA A 21 46.46 -11.63 -33.28
CA ALA A 21 45.60 -11.26 -34.37
C ALA A 21 45.75 -12.30 -35.48
N THR A 22 44.66 -12.85 -35.99
CA THR A 22 44.59 -13.43 -37.30
C THR A 22 43.31 -13.07 -38.00
N ALA A 23 43.47 -12.33 -39.09
CA ALA A 23 42.43 -12.05 -40.05
C ALA A 23 42.35 -13.27 -41.03
N ALA A 24 41.12 -13.65 -41.41
CA ALA A 24 40.89 -14.38 -42.65
C ALA A 24 39.49 -14.06 -43.21
N CYS A 25 39.52 -13.68 -44.46
CA CYS A 25 38.38 -13.32 -45.32
C CYS A 25 37.53 -14.51 -45.73
N GLY A 26 36.26 -14.25 -45.97
CA GLY A 26 35.50 -14.67 -47.17
C GLY A 26 34.68 -15.94 -47.06
N THR A 27 33.39 -15.82 -47.12
CA THR A 27 32.50 -16.07 -48.30
C THR A 27 31.04 -16.07 -47.83
N SER A 28 30.23 -15.45 -48.66
CA SER A 28 28.78 -15.31 -48.55
C SER A 28 28.07 -16.67 -48.72
N ASP A 29 27.16 -16.99 -47.78
CA ASP A 29 25.94 -17.75 -48.11
C ASP A 29 24.81 -17.31 -47.13
N LYS A 30 23.67 -16.96 -47.74
CA LYS A 30 22.44 -16.60 -47.04
C LYS A 30 21.86 -17.84 -46.35
N ALA A 31 21.69 -17.78 -45.05
CA ALA A 31 20.74 -18.58 -44.32
C ALA A 31 20.01 -17.68 -43.34
N ASP A 32 18.73 -17.57 -43.55
CA ASP A 32 17.73 -16.93 -42.72
C ASP A 32 17.74 -17.63 -41.36
N ALA A 33 18.25 -16.96 -40.30
CA ALA A 33 18.13 -17.41 -38.94
C ALA A 33 17.49 -16.27 -38.14
N GLY A 34 16.19 -16.45 -37.90
CA GLY A 34 15.42 -15.58 -37.01
C GLY A 34 16.13 -15.44 -35.66
N THR A 35 16.65 -14.27 -35.39
CA THR A 35 17.04 -13.86 -34.04
C THR A 35 15.76 -13.63 -33.27
N ASP A 36 15.36 -14.66 -32.52
CA ASP A 36 14.47 -14.48 -31.35
C ASP A 36 15.22 -13.62 -30.37
N SER A 37 15.02 -12.32 -30.49
CA SER A 37 15.35 -11.38 -29.40
C SER A 37 14.43 -11.73 -28.26
N ALA A 38 14.95 -12.41 -27.26
CA ALA A 38 14.32 -12.50 -25.97
C ALA A 38 13.98 -11.06 -25.53
N LYS A 39 12.71 -10.68 -25.69
CA LYS A 39 12.15 -9.52 -25.02
C LYS A 39 12.33 -9.78 -23.53
N GLY A 40 13.32 -9.12 -22.92
CA GLY A 40 13.30 -8.89 -21.51
C GLY A 40 11.93 -8.29 -21.20
N SER A 41 11.18 -8.93 -20.34
CA SER A 41 10.00 -8.32 -19.75
C SER A 41 10.50 -7.13 -18.94
N ASP A 42 10.46 -5.93 -19.54
CA ASP A 42 10.47 -4.71 -18.77
C ASP A 42 9.27 -4.83 -17.84
N ALA A 43 9.52 -5.05 -16.56
CA ALA A 43 8.51 -4.89 -15.53
C ALA A 43 8.02 -3.44 -15.69
N ALA A 44 6.78 -3.29 -16.16
CA ALA A 44 6.19 -1.97 -16.35
C ALA A 44 6.27 -1.26 -14.99
N THR A 45 7.02 -0.16 -14.94
CA THR A 45 7.10 0.67 -13.75
C THR A 45 5.69 1.18 -13.47
N ILE A 46 5.09 0.72 -12.38
CA ILE A 46 3.77 1.18 -11.96
C ILE A 46 3.94 2.64 -11.53
N THR A 47 3.23 3.55 -12.15
CA THR A 47 3.25 5.00 -11.83
C THR A 47 1.86 5.47 -11.45
N SER A 48 1.76 6.59 -10.76
CA SER A 48 0.48 7.25 -10.46
C SER A 48 -0.35 7.50 -11.73
N TYR A 49 -1.67 7.45 -11.59
CA TYR A 49 -2.59 7.89 -12.63
C TYR A 49 -2.56 9.43 -12.74
N ASP A 50 -2.47 9.95 -13.97
CA ASP A 50 -2.42 11.41 -14.20
C ASP A 50 -3.81 12.03 -13.99
N VAL A 51 -3.97 12.74 -12.89
CA VAL A 51 -5.19 13.51 -12.54
C VAL A 51 -5.13 14.99 -12.89
N SER A 52 -4.13 15.43 -13.66
CA SER A 52 -3.95 16.85 -14.05
C SER A 52 -5.12 17.44 -14.88
N SER A 53 -5.89 16.56 -15.51
CA SER A 53 -7.12 16.94 -16.24
C SER A 53 -8.28 17.32 -15.34
N VAL A 54 -8.29 16.89 -14.07
CA VAL A 54 -9.29 17.25 -13.07
C VAL A 54 -9.22 18.75 -12.78
N LYS A 55 -10.30 19.48 -12.99
CA LYS A 55 -10.33 20.92 -12.81
C LYS A 55 -11.01 21.30 -11.51
N LYS A 56 -10.62 22.45 -11.00
CA LYS A 56 -11.28 23.07 -9.85
C LYS A 56 -12.78 23.21 -10.11
N ASP A 57 -13.57 22.88 -9.10
CA ASP A 57 -14.98 23.14 -9.03
C ASP A 57 -15.25 24.20 -7.98
N ASP A 58 -15.54 25.44 -8.43
CA ASP A 58 -15.71 26.57 -7.52
C ASP A 58 -16.88 26.41 -6.55
N ALA A 59 -17.95 25.69 -6.94
CA ALA A 59 -19.09 25.45 -6.08
C ALA A 59 -18.76 24.46 -4.96
N ILE A 60 -18.00 23.40 -5.26
CA ILE A 60 -17.54 22.43 -4.27
C ILE A 60 -16.45 23.05 -3.38
N ALA A 61 -15.47 23.75 -3.99
CA ALA A 61 -14.39 24.42 -3.25
C ALA A 61 -14.91 25.44 -2.23
N ALA A 62 -16.01 26.15 -2.56
CA ALA A 62 -16.63 27.14 -1.67
C ALA A 62 -17.29 26.53 -0.41
N LEU A 63 -17.46 25.19 -0.34
CA LEU A 63 -17.98 24.51 0.85
C LEU A 63 -16.92 24.37 1.94
N LEU A 64 -15.62 24.36 1.54
CA LEU A 64 -14.53 24.18 2.51
C LEU A 64 -14.44 25.36 3.48
N PRO A 65 -14.24 25.09 4.78
CA PRO A 65 -14.05 26.14 5.76
C PRO A 65 -12.67 26.80 5.62
N GLU A 66 -12.54 28.03 6.13
CA GLU A 66 -11.29 28.78 6.12
C GLU A 66 -10.15 28.02 6.84
N SER A 67 -10.49 27.22 7.86
CA SER A 67 -9.51 26.38 8.58
C SER A 67 -8.73 25.44 7.65
N VAL A 68 -9.33 24.98 6.55
CA VAL A 68 -8.71 24.10 5.55
C VAL A 68 -8.07 24.89 4.43
N THR A 69 -8.67 26.03 4.01
CA THR A 69 -8.25 26.76 2.81
C THR A 69 -7.19 27.84 3.05
N LYS A 70 -6.96 28.26 4.30
CA LYS A 70 -6.19 29.45 4.68
C LYS A 70 -4.72 29.46 4.20
N ASP A 71 -4.09 28.31 4.06
CA ASP A 71 -2.69 28.18 3.62
C ASP A 71 -2.53 27.72 2.17
N GLY A 72 -3.65 27.50 1.45
CA GLY A 72 -3.69 27.06 0.06
C GLY A 72 -3.30 25.59 -0.15
N LYS A 73 -3.30 24.80 0.92
CA LYS A 73 -2.94 23.38 0.88
C LYS A 73 -4.09 22.49 1.36
N LEU A 74 -4.08 21.27 0.89
CA LEU A 74 -4.86 20.15 1.43
C LEU A 74 -3.88 19.14 2.01
N THR A 75 -3.76 19.11 3.33
CA THR A 75 -2.80 18.25 4.03
C THR A 75 -3.41 16.89 4.31
N ILE A 76 -2.79 15.83 3.78
CA ILE A 76 -3.29 14.45 3.85
C ILE A 76 -2.34 13.62 4.73
N GLY A 77 -2.86 12.99 5.79
CA GLY A 77 -2.17 11.97 6.55
C GLY A 77 -2.36 10.59 5.92
N THR A 78 -1.24 9.86 5.69
CA THR A 78 -1.25 8.52 5.09
C THR A 78 -0.14 7.64 5.65
N ASN A 79 -0.23 6.31 5.48
CA ASN A 79 0.87 5.37 5.76
C ASN A 79 1.31 4.67 4.47
N PRO A 80 2.39 5.13 3.80
CA PRO A 80 2.78 4.60 2.49
C PRO A 80 3.47 3.24 2.57
N SER A 81 2.80 2.24 3.14
CA SER A 81 3.23 0.84 3.22
C SER A 81 2.15 -0.16 2.80
N TYR A 82 1.00 0.32 2.32
CA TYR A 82 -0.23 -0.46 2.13
C TYR A 82 -0.61 -0.56 0.65
N ALA A 83 0.34 -1.01 -0.19
CA ALA A 83 0.15 -1.15 -1.63
C ALA A 83 -1.01 -2.12 -1.99
N PRO A 84 -1.85 -1.79 -3.00
CA PRO A 84 -1.72 -0.71 -3.96
C PRO A 84 -2.45 0.58 -3.58
N ALA A 85 -2.95 0.73 -2.34
CA ALA A 85 -3.67 1.92 -1.88
C ALA A 85 -2.72 3.12 -1.72
N GLU A 86 -1.69 2.97 -0.91
CA GLU A 86 -0.65 3.97 -0.69
C GLU A 86 0.69 3.31 -0.38
N PHE A 87 1.70 3.66 -1.14
CA PHE A 87 3.05 3.13 -0.96
C PHE A 87 4.10 4.04 -1.59
N LEU A 88 5.37 3.74 -1.35
CA LEU A 88 6.46 4.49 -1.94
C LEU A 88 6.80 3.96 -3.32
N ASP A 89 6.97 4.87 -4.27
CA ASP A 89 7.53 4.56 -5.60
C ASP A 89 8.98 4.04 -5.46
N ALA A 90 9.54 3.57 -6.56
CA ALA A 90 10.90 3.05 -6.66
C ALA A 90 11.99 4.04 -6.20
N ASP A 91 11.68 5.35 -6.17
CA ASP A 91 12.58 6.39 -5.64
C ASP A 91 12.67 6.39 -4.10
N GLY A 92 11.82 5.62 -3.42
CA GLY A 92 11.72 5.53 -1.96
C GLY A 92 11.23 6.80 -1.27
N LYS A 93 10.58 7.72 -1.99
CA LYS A 93 10.16 9.05 -1.48
C LYS A 93 8.78 9.45 -1.93
N THR A 94 8.46 9.26 -3.21
CA THR A 94 7.18 9.64 -3.80
C THR A 94 6.10 8.66 -3.36
N GLN A 95 5.03 9.16 -2.75
CA GLN A 95 3.87 8.35 -2.40
C GLN A 95 3.00 8.18 -3.64
N ILE A 96 2.66 6.95 -3.96
CA ILE A 96 1.82 6.54 -5.09
C ILE A 96 0.75 5.55 -4.61
N GLY A 97 -0.23 5.28 -5.45
CA GLY A 97 -1.33 4.37 -5.15
C GLY A 97 -2.69 5.03 -5.45
N TYR A 98 -3.76 4.21 -5.46
CA TYR A 98 -5.08 4.77 -5.78
C TYR A 98 -5.56 5.80 -4.76
N ASP A 99 -5.21 5.68 -3.49
CA ASP A 99 -5.51 6.66 -2.45
C ASP A 99 -4.79 7.99 -2.70
N MET A 100 -3.54 7.92 -3.18
CA MET A 100 -2.75 9.10 -3.49
C MET A 100 -3.26 9.81 -4.75
N ASP A 101 -3.66 9.04 -5.76
CA ASP A 101 -4.26 9.60 -6.97
C ASP A 101 -5.61 10.28 -6.65
N LEU A 102 -6.44 9.66 -5.78
CA LEU A 102 -7.69 10.26 -5.29
C LEU A 102 -7.41 11.54 -4.46
N ALA A 103 -6.40 11.52 -3.59
CA ALA A 103 -5.98 12.69 -2.80
C ALA A 103 -5.59 13.87 -3.70
N HIS A 104 -4.82 13.62 -4.76
CA HIS A 104 -4.46 14.65 -5.74
C HIS A 104 -5.66 15.15 -6.55
N ALA A 105 -6.58 14.24 -6.94
CA ALA A 105 -7.81 14.61 -7.63
C ALA A 105 -8.71 15.51 -6.76
N LEU A 106 -8.84 15.21 -5.46
CA LEU A 106 -9.56 16.07 -4.50
C LEU A 106 -8.90 17.45 -4.38
N GLY A 107 -7.57 17.50 -4.24
CA GLY A 107 -6.83 18.76 -4.21
C GLY A 107 -7.11 19.61 -5.45
N ASN A 108 -7.13 19.00 -6.64
CA ASN A 108 -7.45 19.67 -7.89
C ASN A 108 -8.89 20.23 -7.89
N ILE A 109 -9.90 19.45 -7.45
CA ILE A 109 -11.30 19.93 -7.35
C ILE A 109 -11.41 21.11 -6.40
N PHE A 110 -10.70 21.08 -5.27
CA PHE A 110 -10.72 22.19 -4.31
C PHE A 110 -9.85 23.39 -4.74
N GLY A 111 -8.98 23.20 -5.73
CA GLY A 111 -7.99 24.21 -6.13
C GLY A 111 -6.92 24.46 -5.06
N LEU A 112 -6.62 23.44 -4.26
CA LEU A 112 -5.60 23.43 -3.22
C LEU A 112 -4.41 22.56 -3.65
N LYS A 113 -3.21 22.94 -3.20
CA LYS A 113 -2.03 22.09 -3.38
C LYS A 113 -2.11 20.90 -2.41
N THR A 114 -2.17 19.68 -2.92
CA THR A 114 -2.09 18.48 -2.08
C THR A 114 -0.70 18.35 -1.47
N GLU A 115 -0.66 18.19 -0.15
CA GLU A 115 0.54 17.89 0.64
C GLU A 115 0.33 16.58 1.39
N ILE A 116 1.04 15.51 0.96
CA ILE A 116 0.93 14.18 1.53
C ILE A 116 1.99 14.03 2.62
N VAL A 117 1.56 13.64 3.82
CA VAL A 117 2.42 13.49 5.01
C VAL A 117 2.38 12.06 5.50
N SER A 118 3.52 11.37 5.40
CA SER A 118 3.68 10.02 5.91
C SER A 118 3.63 9.97 7.44
N SER A 119 2.93 8.98 7.96
CA SER A 119 2.80 8.72 9.40
C SER A 119 2.56 7.23 9.64
N ASN A 120 2.68 6.76 10.89
CA ASN A 120 2.20 5.43 11.22
C ASN A 120 0.67 5.41 11.22
N PHE A 121 0.07 4.34 10.72
CA PHE A 121 -1.37 4.19 10.53
C PHE A 121 -2.18 4.54 11.80
N ASP A 122 -1.81 3.95 12.94
CA ASP A 122 -2.46 4.13 14.24
C ASP A 122 -2.42 5.57 14.76
N THR A 123 -1.56 6.45 14.20
CA THR A 123 -1.41 7.83 14.62
C THR A 123 -2.12 8.84 13.74
N ILE A 124 -2.68 8.43 12.60
CA ILE A 124 -3.29 9.34 11.64
C ILE A 124 -4.61 9.89 12.19
N ILE A 125 -5.58 9.03 12.53
CA ILE A 125 -6.90 9.45 13.03
C ILE A 125 -6.79 10.43 14.21
N PRO A 126 -5.96 10.19 15.25
CA PRO A 126 -5.80 11.14 16.36
C PRO A 126 -5.26 12.53 15.97
N ALA A 127 -4.61 12.63 14.81
CA ALA A 127 -3.97 13.88 14.35
C ALA A 127 -4.81 14.66 13.33
N ILE A 128 -5.97 14.12 12.89
CA ILE A 128 -6.87 14.78 11.94
C ILE A 128 -7.48 16.05 12.60
N GLY A 129 -7.51 17.12 11.85
CA GLY A 129 -7.97 18.44 12.30
C GLY A 129 -6.94 19.22 13.14
N THR A 130 -5.74 18.65 13.38
CA THR A 130 -4.62 19.33 14.04
C THR A 130 -3.36 19.35 13.19
N LYS A 131 -2.99 18.21 12.64
CA LYS A 131 -1.82 18.03 11.76
C LYS A 131 -2.22 17.78 10.31
N TYR A 132 -3.36 17.15 10.09
CA TYR A 132 -3.91 16.83 8.78
C TYR A 132 -5.32 17.40 8.64
N ASP A 133 -5.68 17.83 7.42
CA ASP A 133 -7.06 18.16 7.06
C ASP A 133 -7.87 16.88 6.87
N LEU A 134 -7.28 15.90 6.19
CA LEU A 134 -7.88 14.59 5.90
C LEU A 134 -6.91 13.46 6.25
N GLY A 135 -7.46 12.28 6.53
CA GLY A 135 -6.73 11.02 6.52
C GLY A 135 -7.19 10.15 5.34
N ILE A 136 -6.25 9.71 4.50
CA ILE A 136 -6.51 8.78 3.40
C ILE A 136 -5.46 7.68 3.48
N ALA A 137 -5.89 6.51 3.93
CA ALA A 137 -5.02 5.35 4.19
C ALA A 137 -5.88 4.08 4.33
N ALA A 138 -6.70 3.79 3.33
CA ALA A 138 -7.59 2.63 3.27
C ALA A 138 -8.36 2.37 4.60
N PHE A 139 -8.79 3.44 5.30
CA PHE A 139 -9.46 3.30 6.60
C PHE A 139 -10.77 2.55 6.48
N THR A 140 -10.86 1.37 7.04
CA THR A 140 -12.12 0.67 7.29
C THR A 140 -12.99 1.48 8.24
N ILE A 141 -14.25 1.71 7.87
CA ILE A 141 -15.23 2.37 8.73
C ILE A 141 -15.62 1.42 9.87
N THR A 142 -15.46 1.87 11.11
CA THR A 142 -15.93 1.15 12.31
C THR A 142 -16.70 2.07 13.24
N LYS A 143 -17.59 1.50 14.06
CA LYS A 143 -18.32 2.26 15.09
C LYS A 143 -17.37 2.97 16.07
N GLU A 144 -16.22 2.36 16.36
CA GLU A 144 -15.20 2.94 17.24
C GLU A 144 -14.53 4.16 16.59
N ARG A 145 -14.03 4.01 15.35
CA ARG A 145 -13.39 5.12 14.61
C ARG A 145 -14.33 6.29 14.38
N MET A 146 -15.63 6.01 14.12
CA MET A 146 -16.66 7.05 13.96
C MET A 146 -16.91 7.89 15.23
N GLN A 147 -16.46 7.47 16.41
CA GLN A 147 -16.49 8.32 17.60
C GLN A 147 -15.48 9.47 17.55
N SER A 148 -14.38 9.27 16.80
CA SER A 148 -13.27 10.22 16.74
C SER A 148 -13.22 11.02 15.44
N VAL A 149 -13.76 10.51 14.34
CA VAL A 149 -13.76 11.14 13.01
C VAL A 149 -15.11 10.94 12.33
N ASP A 150 -15.37 11.74 11.28
CA ASP A 150 -16.39 11.48 10.30
C ASP A 150 -15.76 10.88 9.05
N PHE A 151 -16.53 10.09 8.30
CA PHE A 151 -16.05 9.36 7.15
C PHE A 151 -16.82 9.68 5.87
N VAL A 152 -16.13 9.67 4.73
CA VAL A 152 -16.73 9.62 3.41
C VAL A 152 -16.21 8.36 2.70
N SER A 153 -17.11 7.41 2.42
CA SER A 153 -16.75 6.15 1.78
C SER A 153 -16.32 6.36 0.32
N TYR A 154 -15.32 5.59 -0.12
CA TYR A 154 -14.84 5.65 -1.51
C TYR A 154 -14.48 4.29 -2.08
N PHE A 155 -14.34 3.24 -1.29
CA PHE A 155 -13.90 1.93 -1.76
C PHE A 155 -14.50 0.83 -0.87
N THR A 156 -14.47 -0.42 -1.32
CA THR A 156 -14.85 -1.58 -0.53
C THR A 156 -13.76 -2.63 -0.62
N ALA A 157 -13.27 -3.09 0.52
CA ALA A 157 -12.32 -4.18 0.61
C ALA A 157 -12.84 -5.31 1.52
N GLY A 158 -12.52 -6.54 1.17
CA GLY A 158 -12.58 -7.66 2.10
C GLY A 158 -11.26 -7.82 2.83
N MET A 159 -11.22 -8.65 3.85
CA MET A 159 -9.99 -9.09 4.51
C MET A 159 -9.50 -10.41 3.90
N GLY A 160 -8.20 -10.66 3.95
CA GLY A 160 -7.59 -11.88 3.43
C GLY A 160 -6.34 -12.31 4.17
N TYR A 161 -5.99 -13.56 4.00
CA TYR A 161 -4.74 -14.12 4.51
C TYR A 161 -3.80 -14.47 3.38
N ALA A 162 -2.49 -14.31 3.60
CA ALA A 162 -1.47 -14.90 2.75
C ALA A 162 -0.47 -15.72 3.57
N VAL A 163 0.02 -16.79 2.93
CA VAL A 163 1.01 -17.72 3.49
C VAL A 163 2.16 -17.90 2.49
N ALA A 164 3.26 -18.50 2.95
CA ALA A 164 4.32 -18.92 2.06
C ALA A 164 3.80 -19.91 1.01
N LYS A 165 4.33 -19.82 -0.21
CA LYS A 165 3.93 -20.64 -1.36
C LYS A 165 3.92 -22.14 -1.05
N GLY A 166 2.82 -22.80 -1.42
CA GLY A 166 2.60 -24.22 -1.14
C GLY A 166 2.16 -24.50 0.29
N ASN A 167 1.86 -23.46 1.09
CA ASN A 167 1.39 -23.58 2.47
C ASN A 167 2.15 -24.65 3.30
N PRO A 168 3.48 -24.52 3.46
CA PRO A 168 4.33 -25.59 4.00
C PRO A 168 4.00 -25.93 5.45
N LYS A 169 3.26 -25.08 6.15
CA LYS A 169 2.81 -25.30 7.52
C LYS A 169 1.40 -25.89 7.60
N ASN A 170 0.75 -26.15 6.46
CA ASN A 170 -0.63 -26.61 6.38
C ASN A 170 -1.58 -25.74 7.21
N VAL A 171 -1.41 -24.42 7.10
CA VAL A 171 -2.25 -23.45 7.79
C VAL A 171 -3.71 -23.64 7.34
N ASN A 172 -4.61 -23.75 8.33
CA ASN A 172 -6.05 -23.75 8.09
C ASN A 172 -6.61 -22.34 8.37
N PRO A 173 -7.26 -21.68 7.41
CA PRO A 173 -7.83 -20.34 7.62
C PRO A 173 -8.91 -20.32 8.73
N ASP A 174 -9.56 -21.45 9.00
CA ASP A 174 -10.59 -21.58 10.04
C ASP A 174 -10.01 -21.84 11.44
N ASP A 175 -8.71 -22.11 11.57
CA ASP A 175 -8.05 -22.34 12.86
C ASP A 175 -6.61 -21.84 12.85
N LEU A 176 -6.43 -20.62 13.33
CA LEU A 176 -5.13 -19.96 13.42
C LEU A 176 -4.44 -20.15 14.78
N CYS A 177 -5.03 -20.95 15.70
CA CYS A 177 -4.48 -21.15 17.03
C CYS A 177 -3.09 -21.81 16.97
N GLY A 178 -2.13 -21.21 17.69
CA GLY A 178 -0.75 -21.67 17.76
C GLY A 178 0.16 -21.21 16.64
N LEU A 179 -0.33 -20.36 15.73
CA LEU A 179 0.43 -19.78 14.63
C LEU A 179 1.04 -18.41 15.00
N ASN A 180 2.04 -17.99 14.21
CA ASN A 180 2.58 -16.64 14.21
C ASN A 180 1.87 -15.84 13.10
N VAL A 181 1.07 -14.85 13.47
CA VAL A 181 0.30 -14.02 12.52
C VAL A 181 0.85 -12.61 12.52
N ALA A 182 1.25 -12.13 11.35
CA ALA A 182 1.75 -10.78 11.15
C ALA A 182 0.64 -9.85 10.67
N VAL A 183 0.55 -8.66 11.27
CA VAL A 183 -0.45 -7.63 10.97
C VAL A 183 0.18 -6.24 11.05
N GLU A 184 -0.48 -5.26 10.47
CA GLU A 184 -0.14 -3.85 10.72
C GLU A 184 -0.86 -3.35 11.97
N THR A 185 -0.14 -2.53 12.76
CA THR A 185 -0.63 -1.99 14.03
C THR A 185 -1.78 -1.00 13.83
N GLY A 186 -2.87 -1.19 14.59
CA GLY A 186 -4.04 -0.31 14.62
C GLY A 186 -5.06 -0.62 13.53
N THR A 187 -4.89 -1.70 12.78
CA THR A 187 -5.83 -2.17 11.76
C THR A 187 -6.99 -2.97 12.36
N VAL A 188 -8.03 -3.15 11.58
CA VAL A 188 -9.16 -4.04 11.96
C VAL A 188 -8.72 -5.51 11.97
N GLU A 189 -7.72 -5.87 11.19
CA GLU A 189 -7.09 -7.18 11.17
C GLU A 189 -6.36 -7.47 12.49
N GLU A 190 -5.65 -6.47 13.04
CA GLU A 190 -5.04 -6.61 14.36
C GLU A 190 -6.09 -6.84 15.43
N ASP A 191 -7.21 -6.11 15.39
CA ASP A 191 -8.32 -6.30 16.32
C ASP A 191 -8.97 -7.68 16.16
N ALA A 192 -9.17 -8.13 14.92
CA ALA A 192 -9.75 -9.44 14.62
C ALA A 192 -8.87 -10.58 15.13
N ILE A 193 -7.55 -10.52 14.84
CA ILE A 193 -6.64 -11.58 15.31
C ILE A 193 -6.46 -11.56 16.82
N ASN A 194 -6.53 -10.40 17.47
CA ASN A 194 -6.54 -10.27 18.92
C ASN A 194 -7.78 -10.94 19.54
N LYS A 195 -8.96 -10.82 18.91
CA LYS A 195 -10.19 -11.54 19.33
C LYS A 195 -10.02 -13.04 19.17
N THR A 196 -9.48 -13.48 18.02
CA THR A 196 -9.21 -14.90 17.75
C THR A 196 -8.23 -15.48 18.76
N ALA A 197 -7.16 -14.76 19.11
CA ALA A 197 -6.19 -15.21 20.11
C ALA A 197 -6.83 -15.40 21.50
N LYS A 198 -7.72 -14.47 21.90
CA LYS A 198 -8.49 -14.61 23.15
C LYS A 198 -9.39 -15.84 23.12
N GLN A 199 -10.02 -16.14 21.96
CA GLN A 199 -10.86 -17.32 21.80
C GLN A 199 -10.03 -18.61 21.87
N CYS A 200 -8.89 -18.69 21.18
CA CYS A 200 -7.97 -19.84 21.27
C CYS A 200 -7.62 -20.17 22.73
N LYS A 201 -7.30 -19.15 23.51
CA LYS A 201 -6.98 -19.30 24.93
C LYS A 201 -8.18 -19.78 25.75
N ALA A 202 -9.38 -19.22 25.48
CA ALA A 202 -10.61 -19.65 26.16
C ALA A 202 -10.95 -21.12 25.86
N ASP A 203 -10.67 -21.59 24.64
CA ASP A 203 -10.89 -22.95 24.18
C ASP A 203 -9.78 -23.94 24.64
N GLY A 204 -8.75 -23.45 25.37
CA GLY A 204 -7.62 -24.29 25.82
C GLY A 204 -6.68 -24.69 24.68
N LYS A 205 -6.75 -24.02 23.52
CA LYS A 205 -5.83 -24.21 22.40
C LYS A 205 -4.53 -23.45 22.61
N LYS A 206 -3.55 -23.65 21.70
CA LYS A 206 -2.29 -22.90 21.72
C LYS A 206 -2.55 -21.42 21.41
N ASP A 207 -1.83 -20.54 22.09
CA ASP A 207 -1.91 -19.09 21.86
C ASP A 207 -1.42 -18.74 20.45
N ILE A 208 -2.06 -17.74 19.82
CA ILE A 208 -1.54 -17.10 18.61
C ILE A 208 -0.42 -16.14 19.02
N THR A 209 0.71 -16.16 18.33
CA THR A 209 1.75 -15.13 18.44
C THR A 209 1.46 -14.03 17.42
N ILE A 210 1.00 -12.88 17.88
CA ILE A 210 0.72 -11.73 17.00
C ILE A 210 1.99 -10.90 16.84
N GLN A 211 2.42 -10.72 15.58
CA GLN A 211 3.55 -9.85 15.22
C GLN A 211 2.98 -8.57 14.60
N SER A 212 2.79 -7.56 15.45
CA SER A 212 2.28 -6.26 15.03
C SER A 212 3.44 -5.36 14.60
N SER A 213 3.35 -4.80 13.40
CA SER A 213 4.37 -3.94 12.76
C SER A 213 3.76 -2.58 12.40
N LYS A 214 4.57 -1.52 12.38
CA LYS A 214 4.11 -0.18 11.98
C LYS A 214 3.96 -0.03 10.46
N GLN A 215 4.48 -0.97 9.70
CA GLN A 215 4.44 -1.00 8.25
C GLN A 215 3.91 -2.35 7.79
N GLN A 216 2.93 -2.37 6.88
CA GLN A 216 2.41 -3.61 6.29
C GLN A 216 3.48 -4.39 5.53
N THR A 217 4.43 -3.71 4.93
CA THR A 217 5.58 -4.34 4.24
C THR A 217 6.42 -5.21 5.17
N ASP A 218 6.51 -4.87 6.46
CA ASP A 218 7.19 -5.70 7.45
C ASP A 218 6.41 -6.99 7.73
N ALA A 219 5.06 -6.92 7.80
CA ALA A 219 4.20 -8.08 7.98
C ALA A 219 4.33 -9.04 6.78
N THR A 220 4.31 -8.52 5.54
CA THR A 220 4.54 -9.30 4.33
C THR A 220 5.93 -9.97 4.36
N THR A 221 6.97 -9.21 4.68
CA THR A 221 8.36 -9.69 4.77
C THR A 221 8.51 -10.78 5.84
N ALA A 222 7.77 -10.69 6.94
CA ALA A 222 7.82 -11.71 8.00
C ALA A 222 7.38 -13.08 7.49
N VAL A 223 6.36 -13.16 6.61
CA VAL A 223 5.93 -14.43 6.02
C VAL A 223 6.91 -14.90 4.94
N VAL A 224 7.37 -14.03 4.06
CA VAL A 224 8.38 -14.36 3.02
C VAL A 224 9.65 -14.94 3.64
N THR A 225 10.09 -14.41 4.78
CA THR A 225 11.30 -14.86 5.50
C THR A 225 11.05 -16.00 6.49
N GLY A 226 9.81 -16.49 6.63
CA GLY A 226 9.44 -17.57 7.54
C GLY A 226 9.42 -17.19 9.02
N LYS A 227 9.44 -15.88 9.36
CA LYS A 227 9.29 -15.38 10.73
C LYS A 227 7.84 -15.39 11.20
N ALA A 228 6.89 -15.25 10.28
CA ALA A 228 5.48 -15.44 10.51
C ALA A 228 4.95 -16.57 9.63
N ASP A 229 3.81 -17.16 10.02
CA ASP A 229 3.15 -18.22 9.27
C ASP A 229 2.11 -17.67 8.30
N VAL A 230 1.49 -16.55 8.69
CA VAL A 230 0.40 -15.87 7.96
C VAL A 230 0.62 -14.36 8.08
N PHE A 231 0.35 -13.60 7.02
CA PHE A 231 0.01 -12.19 7.19
C PHE A 231 -1.47 -11.95 6.88
N PHE A 232 -2.05 -10.96 7.52
CA PHE A 232 -3.46 -10.62 7.49
C PHE A 232 -3.62 -9.14 7.17
N ALA A 233 -4.35 -8.82 6.08
CA ALA A 233 -4.56 -7.47 5.57
C ALA A 233 -5.82 -7.41 4.70
N ASP A 234 -6.16 -6.22 4.20
CA ASP A 234 -7.18 -6.04 3.16
C ASP A 234 -6.84 -6.86 1.91
N SER A 235 -7.87 -7.41 1.26
CA SER A 235 -7.70 -8.32 0.12
C SER A 235 -6.94 -7.72 -1.07
N PRO A 236 -7.06 -6.42 -1.43
CA PRO A 236 -6.21 -5.84 -2.47
C PRO A 236 -4.72 -5.85 -2.10
N VAL A 237 -4.42 -5.66 -0.81
CA VAL A 237 -3.03 -5.68 -0.31
C VAL A 237 -2.45 -7.09 -0.34
N VAL A 238 -3.25 -8.09 0.05
CA VAL A 238 -2.90 -9.51 -0.09
C VAL A 238 -2.60 -9.84 -1.56
N GLY A 239 -3.50 -9.46 -2.47
CA GLY A 239 -3.34 -9.70 -3.91
C GLY A 239 -2.08 -9.04 -4.47
N TYR A 240 -1.84 -7.79 -4.12
CA TYR A 240 -0.66 -7.05 -4.55
C TYR A 240 0.64 -7.69 -4.02
N ALA A 241 0.70 -8.03 -2.73
CA ALA A 241 1.85 -8.68 -2.13
C ALA A 241 2.19 -10.03 -2.81
N ILE A 242 1.18 -10.83 -3.14
CA ILE A 242 1.36 -12.10 -3.88
C ILE A 242 1.95 -11.82 -5.27
N ALA A 243 1.42 -10.84 -6.00
CA ALA A 243 1.90 -10.47 -7.32
C ALA A 243 3.36 -9.98 -7.30
N GLN A 244 3.74 -9.16 -6.29
CA GLN A 244 5.07 -8.56 -6.19
C GLN A 244 6.15 -9.51 -5.62
N THR A 245 5.76 -10.58 -4.97
CA THR A 245 6.73 -11.54 -4.38
C THR A 245 7.13 -12.68 -5.30
N GLU A 246 6.83 -12.57 -6.62
CA GLU A 246 7.26 -13.53 -7.64
C GLU A 246 6.97 -14.99 -7.28
N GLY A 247 5.81 -15.24 -6.71
CA GLY A 247 5.35 -16.58 -6.35
C GLY A 247 5.92 -17.12 -5.01
N GLN A 248 6.47 -16.27 -4.15
CA GLN A 248 6.88 -16.66 -2.80
C GLN A 248 5.69 -16.77 -1.83
N LEU A 249 4.59 -16.08 -2.15
CA LEU A 249 3.36 -16.09 -1.37
C LEU A 249 2.19 -16.69 -2.16
N GLU A 250 1.18 -17.11 -1.45
CA GLU A 250 -0.13 -17.47 -2.01
C GLU A 250 -1.24 -17.07 -1.04
N GLN A 251 -2.42 -16.82 -1.60
CA GLN A 251 -3.61 -16.53 -0.80
C GLN A 251 -4.07 -17.77 -0.06
N LEU A 252 -4.45 -17.61 1.19
CA LEU A 252 -5.02 -18.67 2.01
C LEU A 252 -6.54 -18.46 2.16
N GLY A 253 -7.30 -19.38 1.62
CA GLY A 253 -8.76 -19.30 1.64
C GLY A 253 -9.33 -18.28 0.66
N LYS A 254 -10.49 -17.70 1.01
CA LYS A 254 -11.19 -16.65 0.25
C LYS A 254 -11.19 -15.36 1.06
N ASP A 255 -11.40 -14.25 0.37
CA ASP A 255 -11.69 -12.98 1.03
C ASP A 255 -13.00 -13.05 1.80
N PHE A 256 -13.08 -12.33 2.91
CA PHE A 256 -14.24 -12.31 3.81
C PHE A 256 -14.45 -10.90 4.39
N ASP A 257 -15.60 -10.68 5.01
CA ASP A 257 -15.96 -9.44 5.73
C ASP A 257 -15.70 -8.16 4.91
N SER A 258 -16.30 -8.08 3.71
CA SER A 258 -16.16 -6.90 2.85
C SER A 258 -16.88 -5.70 3.47
N VAL A 259 -16.11 -4.64 3.71
CA VAL A 259 -16.58 -3.41 4.36
C VAL A 259 -16.05 -2.15 3.65
N PRO A 260 -16.73 -0.99 3.77
CA PRO A 260 -16.26 0.23 3.15
C PRO A 260 -14.96 0.76 3.78
N ASN A 261 -14.03 1.18 2.90
CA ASN A 261 -12.94 2.07 3.24
C ASN A 261 -13.35 3.53 2.99
N ALA A 262 -12.77 4.46 3.74
CA ALA A 262 -13.22 5.84 3.71
C ALA A 262 -12.10 6.86 4.00
N ILE A 263 -12.33 8.08 3.52
CA ILE A 263 -11.58 9.27 3.88
C ILE A 263 -12.04 9.71 5.28
N ALA A 264 -11.07 9.84 6.19
CA ALA A 264 -11.32 10.28 7.55
C ALA A 264 -11.19 11.82 7.66
N ILE A 265 -12.17 12.43 8.32
CA ILE A 265 -12.33 13.89 8.45
C ILE A 265 -12.52 14.21 9.92
N LYS A 266 -12.11 15.40 10.34
CA LYS A 266 -12.30 15.86 11.73
C LYS A 266 -13.75 15.70 12.18
N LYS A 267 -13.95 15.07 13.33
CA LYS A 267 -15.29 14.85 13.90
C LYS A 267 -16.08 16.15 14.04
N GLY A 268 -17.29 16.16 13.47
CA GLY A 268 -18.19 17.30 13.52
C GLY A 268 -17.88 18.43 12.52
N ASP A 269 -16.86 18.31 11.67
CA ASP A 269 -16.62 19.26 10.57
C ASP A 269 -17.51 18.92 9.37
N SER A 270 -18.77 19.35 9.46
CA SER A 270 -19.78 19.08 8.44
C SER A 270 -19.46 19.74 7.09
N GLN A 271 -18.78 20.91 7.09
CA GLN A 271 -18.43 21.61 5.86
C GLN A 271 -17.38 20.83 5.05
N THR A 272 -16.30 20.43 5.70
CA THR A 272 -15.27 19.60 5.05
C THR A 272 -15.85 18.24 4.63
N THR A 273 -16.69 17.62 5.47
CA THR A 273 -17.32 16.34 5.17
C THR A 273 -18.23 16.43 3.93
N GLU A 274 -19.06 17.47 3.81
CA GLU A 274 -19.91 17.69 2.64
C GLU A 274 -19.07 18.01 1.40
N ALA A 275 -18.02 18.82 1.51
CA ALA A 275 -17.15 19.15 0.41
C ALA A 275 -16.45 17.90 -0.15
N VAL A 276 -15.89 17.05 0.73
CA VAL A 276 -15.22 15.80 0.35
C VAL A 276 -16.22 14.83 -0.29
N GLN A 277 -17.41 14.67 0.29
CA GLN A 277 -18.46 13.81 -0.28
C GLN A 277 -18.84 14.24 -1.71
N LYS A 278 -19.06 15.54 -1.93
CA LYS A 278 -19.42 16.05 -3.26
C LYS A 278 -18.27 15.95 -4.25
N ALA A 279 -17.04 16.16 -3.80
CA ALA A 279 -15.85 16.00 -4.64
C ALA A 279 -15.64 14.54 -5.05
N MET A 280 -15.78 13.59 -4.12
CA MET A 280 -15.71 12.16 -4.44
C MET A 280 -16.84 11.74 -5.37
N GLN A 281 -18.09 12.16 -5.12
CA GLN A 281 -19.22 11.86 -6.01
C GLN A 281 -18.99 12.39 -7.41
N LYS A 282 -18.44 13.61 -7.55
CA LYS A 282 -18.08 14.18 -8.85
C LYS A 282 -17.06 13.33 -9.61
N LEU A 283 -16.02 12.83 -8.93
CA LEU A 283 -15.03 11.93 -9.53
C LEU A 283 -15.65 10.59 -9.96
N MET A 284 -16.65 10.09 -9.22
CA MET A 284 -17.42 8.90 -9.58
C MET A 284 -18.27 9.16 -10.82
N ASP A 285 -19.03 10.27 -10.82
CA ASP A 285 -19.96 10.64 -11.89
C ASP A 285 -19.27 10.95 -13.23
N ASP A 286 -18.06 11.56 -13.21
CA ASP A 286 -17.32 11.90 -14.43
C ASP A 286 -16.38 10.76 -14.91
N GLY A 287 -16.33 9.66 -14.17
CA GLY A 287 -15.57 8.45 -14.49
C GLY A 287 -14.06 8.54 -14.20
N THR A 288 -13.58 9.62 -13.60
CA THR A 288 -12.17 9.76 -13.17
C THR A 288 -11.84 8.72 -12.11
N TYR A 289 -12.71 8.56 -11.12
CA TYR A 289 -12.59 7.55 -10.07
C TYR A 289 -12.44 6.15 -10.64
N THR A 290 -13.31 5.75 -11.56
CA THR A 290 -13.23 4.42 -12.19
C THR A 290 -11.92 4.21 -12.93
N LYS A 291 -11.40 5.23 -13.63
CA LYS A 291 -10.12 5.14 -14.34
C LYS A 291 -8.93 5.01 -13.39
N ILE A 292 -8.96 5.70 -12.23
CA ILE A 292 -7.95 5.53 -11.19
C ILE A 292 -7.97 4.07 -10.71
N LEU A 293 -9.12 3.52 -10.33
CA LEU A 293 -9.19 2.14 -9.83
C LEU A 293 -8.78 1.11 -10.89
N GLN A 294 -9.16 1.30 -12.16
CA GLN A 294 -8.76 0.45 -13.28
C GLN A 294 -7.24 0.50 -13.51
N HIS A 295 -6.62 1.68 -13.39
CA HIS A 295 -5.17 1.83 -13.50
C HIS A 295 -4.43 0.96 -12.49
N TRP A 296 -4.98 0.83 -11.29
CA TRP A 296 -4.42 0.04 -10.19
C TRP A 296 -4.92 -1.41 -10.15
N GLY A 297 -5.87 -1.79 -11.04
CA GLY A 297 -6.43 -3.15 -11.10
C GLY A 297 -7.29 -3.53 -9.89
N VAL A 298 -7.95 -2.53 -9.28
CA VAL A 298 -8.75 -2.69 -8.06
C VAL A 298 -10.21 -2.27 -8.25
N GLU A 299 -10.68 -2.20 -9.49
CA GLU A 299 -12.05 -1.78 -9.81
C GLU A 299 -13.15 -2.65 -9.20
N SER A 300 -12.81 -3.86 -8.76
CA SER A 300 -13.77 -4.73 -8.05
C SER A 300 -14.24 -4.16 -6.70
N GLY A 301 -13.46 -3.26 -6.11
CA GLY A 301 -13.81 -2.56 -4.87
C GLY A 301 -14.52 -1.21 -5.10
N ALA A 302 -14.88 -0.87 -6.35
CA ALA A 302 -15.53 0.39 -6.67
C ALA A 302 -16.90 0.54 -6.02
N LEU A 303 -17.21 1.75 -5.56
CA LEU A 303 -18.52 2.17 -5.10
C LEU A 303 -19.19 3.07 -6.14
N ASP A 304 -20.51 2.97 -6.26
CA ASP A 304 -21.30 3.85 -7.12
C ASP A 304 -21.58 5.21 -6.46
N LYS A 305 -21.44 5.29 -5.14
CA LYS A 305 -21.82 6.47 -4.36
C LYS A 305 -20.87 6.69 -3.17
N ALA A 306 -20.46 7.95 -2.99
CA ALA A 306 -19.78 8.40 -1.78
C ALA A 306 -20.81 8.70 -0.69
N GLU A 307 -20.72 8.01 0.44
CA GLU A 307 -21.64 8.17 1.57
C GLU A 307 -20.94 8.72 2.80
N ILE A 308 -21.64 9.64 3.50
CA ILE A 308 -21.17 10.16 4.78
C ILE A 308 -21.58 9.20 5.89
N ASN A 309 -20.61 8.72 6.68
CA ASN A 309 -20.83 7.84 7.82
C ASN A 309 -21.81 6.69 7.52
N PRO A 310 -21.58 5.88 6.46
CA PRO A 310 -22.48 4.79 6.14
C PRO A 310 -22.61 3.85 7.34
N ALA A 311 -23.80 3.23 7.46
CA ALA A 311 -24.04 2.26 8.52
C ALA A 311 -23.09 1.06 8.37
N VAL A 312 -22.43 0.67 9.45
CA VAL A 312 -21.61 -0.53 9.56
C VAL A 312 -22.14 -1.42 10.68
N GLU A 313 -22.09 -2.72 10.48
CA GLU A 313 -22.62 -3.74 11.41
C GLU A 313 -21.80 -3.84 12.72
#